data_51b0aee4dda82daadffc9fe4e28bf4d6
#
_entry.id   51b0aee4dda82daadffc9fe4e28bf4d6
#
_cell.length_a   1.000
_cell.length_b   1.000
_cell.length_c   1.000
_cell.angle_alpha   90.00
_cell.angle_beta   90.00
_cell.angle_gamma   90.00
#
_symmetry.space_group_name_H-M   'P 1'
#
loop_
_entity.id
_entity.type
_entity.pdbx_description
1 polymer ?
#
loop_
_entity_poly.entity_id
_entity_poly.type
_entity_poly.pdbx_seq_one_letter_code
_entity_poly.pdbx_strand_id
1 'polypeptide(L)'
;MAASPLRGPPLRMIEAFEALARLGSRSAAAAELNVTPGAISKQLGALERWVGEPLFSDKGRDAELNPAGRRLAEAVTAGLAQIRDGLEALRPPQSEPLNILAPATFAMKWLVPRLYRLEHVAPGLQVTLRPTNTGDDWVKLPHHGAIRRDGFVPAGYESQPLMREKLTAFIARSILREGIAPEDVPLCESGTRQGDLDRWLAAAGIRRVGQKRRRFAHFYIAYAAALAGEGLIVAPDLLAAADVAAERLVAPWPHIEVPGAPVALVFPSTPAMRRRIAPLLGWLRSEIGRDGSAGGRAVLRTG
;
A
#
# COMPACT_ATOMS: atom_id res chain seq x y z
N MET A 1 48.73 -18.21 3.04
CA MET A 1 47.47 -18.36 3.78
C MET A 1 46.55 -17.20 3.36
N ALA A 2 45.52 -17.47 2.57
CA ALA A 2 44.54 -16.45 2.18
C ALA A 2 43.74 -16.02 3.43
N ALA A 3 43.71 -14.72 3.73
CA ALA A 3 42.89 -14.18 4.83
C ALA A 3 41.43 -14.54 4.59
N SER A 4 40.74 -15.04 5.61
CA SER A 4 39.29 -15.32 5.53
C SER A 4 38.57 -14.07 5.09
N PRO A 5 37.68 -14.12 4.07
CA PRO A 5 36.87 -12.96 3.65
C PRO A 5 35.89 -12.48 4.72
N LEU A 6 35.81 -13.15 5.87
CA LEU A 6 34.90 -12.85 7.00
C LEU A 6 35.55 -12.06 8.15
N ARG A 7 36.68 -11.33 7.94
CA ARG A 7 37.22 -10.41 8.95
C ARG A 7 36.45 -9.08 8.99
N GLY A 8 35.13 -9.16 9.09
CA GLY A 8 34.26 -8.02 9.40
C GLY A 8 34.07 -7.82 10.91
N PRO A 9 33.42 -6.75 11.33
CA PRO A 9 33.01 -6.59 12.71
C PRO A 9 32.03 -7.70 13.10
N PRO A 10 32.00 -8.14 14.38
CA PRO A 10 31.01 -9.08 14.85
C PRO A 10 29.57 -8.66 14.52
N LEU A 11 28.73 -9.59 14.07
CA LEU A 11 27.37 -9.31 13.61
C LEU A 11 26.53 -8.53 14.64
N ARG A 12 26.73 -8.82 15.94
CA ARG A 12 26.04 -8.10 17.05
C ARG A 12 26.31 -6.60 17.07
N MET A 13 27.47 -6.14 16.60
CA MET A 13 27.78 -4.70 16.48
C MET A 13 26.98 -4.07 15.35
N ILE A 14 26.81 -4.82 14.25
CA ILE A 14 26.02 -4.38 13.08
C ILE A 14 24.54 -4.34 13.45
N GLU A 15 24.01 -5.36 14.15
CA GLU A 15 22.63 -5.40 14.63
C GLU A 15 22.31 -4.26 15.59
N ALA A 16 23.20 -3.97 16.54
CA ALA A 16 23.04 -2.85 17.47
C ALA A 16 23.04 -1.48 16.74
N PHE A 17 23.89 -1.34 15.73
CA PHE A 17 23.93 -0.13 14.90
C PHE A 17 22.65 0.01 14.08
N GLU A 18 22.18 -1.04 13.40
CA GLU A 18 20.94 -1.03 12.59
C GLU A 18 19.73 -0.65 13.46
N ALA A 19 19.55 -1.34 14.59
CA ALA A 19 18.43 -1.09 15.48
C ALA A 19 18.42 0.36 16.00
N LEU A 20 19.58 0.91 16.37
CA LEU A 20 19.66 2.31 16.79
C LEU A 20 19.44 3.29 15.64
N ALA A 21 19.99 3.02 14.46
CA ALA A 21 19.82 3.86 13.27
C ALA A 21 18.34 3.98 12.86
N ARG A 22 17.59 2.88 12.95
CA ARG A 22 16.18 2.82 12.61
C ARG A 22 15.24 3.37 13.68
N LEU A 23 15.53 3.09 14.96
CA LEU A 23 14.64 3.45 16.07
C LEU A 23 14.97 4.82 16.69
N GLY A 24 16.16 5.38 16.43
CA GLY A 24 16.60 6.68 16.95
C GLY A 24 16.83 6.72 18.47
N SER A 25 16.55 5.63 19.19
CA SER A 25 16.58 5.55 20.65
C SER A 25 17.33 4.32 21.14
N ARG A 26 18.34 4.54 22.01
CA ARG A 26 19.11 3.45 22.63
C ARG A 26 18.25 2.52 23.48
N SER A 27 17.24 3.07 24.16
CA SER A 27 16.31 2.27 24.95
C SER A 27 15.40 1.40 24.08
N ALA A 28 14.91 1.93 22.96
CA ALA A 28 14.10 1.18 22.01
C ALA A 28 14.91 0.07 21.32
N ALA A 29 16.15 0.36 20.89
CA ALA A 29 17.06 -0.63 20.31
C ALA A 29 17.40 -1.75 21.31
N ALA A 30 17.64 -1.38 22.56
CA ALA A 30 17.92 -2.34 23.62
C ALA A 30 16.73 -3.27 23.90
N ALA A 31 15.52 -2.72 23.92
CA ALA A 31 14.29 -3.51 24.10
C ALA A 31 14.08 -4.47 22.94
N GLU A 32 14.28 -4.04 21.69
CA GLU A 32 14.14 -4.89 20.51
C GLU A 32 15.13 -6.05 20.49
N LEU A 33 16.41 -5.78 20.85
CA LEU A 33 17.47 -6.78 20.85
C LEU A 33 17.57 -7.59 22.15
N ASN A 34 16.67 -7.37 23.11
CA ASN A 34 16.66 -8.01 24.43
C ASN A 34 17.99 -7.86 25.19
N VAL A 35 18.57 -6.64 25.16
CA VAL A 35 19.81 -6.29 25.86
C VAL A 35 19.65 -5.02 26.68
N THR A 36 20.68 -4.60 27.40
CA THR A 36 20.67 -3.33 28.13
C THR A 36 21.09 -2.15 27.24
N PRO A 37 20.65 -0.90 27.51
CA PRO A 37 21.10 0.28 26.80
C PRO A 37 22.63 0.48 26.85
N GLY A 38 23.26 0.06 27.96
CA GLY A 38 24.71 0.05 28.09
C GLY A 38 25.40 -0.94 27.15
N ALA A 39 24.78 -2.08 26.88
CA ALA A 39 25.28 -3.04 25.89
C ALA A 39 25.23 -2.47 24.48
N ILE A 40 24.14 -1.78 24.10
CA ILE A 40 24.04 -1.06 22.81
C ILE A 40 25.17 -0.06 22.68
N SER A 41 25.39 0.82 23.69
CA SER A 41 26.46 1.81 23.66
C SER A 41 27.86 1.19 23.53
N LYS A 42 28.10 0.06 24.22
CA LYS A 42 29.37 -0.69 24.12
C LYS A 42 29.57 -1.28 22.71
N GLN A 43 28.53 -1.87 22.09
CA GLN A 43 28.62 -2.42 20.75
C GLN A 43 28.86 -1.33 19.69
N LEU A 44 28.19 -0.18 19.82
CA LEU A 44 28.38 0.96 18.93
C LEU A 44 29.79 1.56 19.04
N GLY A 45 30.27 1.80 20.23
CA GLY A 45 31.65 2.31 20.43
C GLY A 45 32.71 1.31 19.93
N ALA A 46 32.44 0.03 19.94
CA ALA A 46 33.31 -0.98 19.34
C ALA A 46 33.26 -0.95 17.80
N LEU A 47 32.09 -0.72 17.21
CA LEU A 47 31.90 -0.57 15.75
C LEU A 47 32.63 0.69 15.26
N GLU A 48 32.43 1.85 15.90
CA GLU A 48 33.06 3.10 15.53
C GLU A 48 34.59 3.02 15.62
N ARG A 49 35.12 2.33 16.63
CA ARG A 49 36.60 2.04 16.71
C ARG A 49 37.06 1.12 15.57
N TRP A 50 36.24 0.17 15.15
CA TRP A 50 36.57 -0.73 14.02
C TRP A 50 36.53 0.01 12.68
N VAL A 51 35.56 0.92 12.48
CA VAL A 51 35.39 1.75 11.28
C VAL A 51 36.44 2.88 11.26
N GLY A 52 36.85 3.39 12.44
CA GLY A 52 37.85 4.47 12.60
C GLY A 52 37.25 5.87 12.63
N GLU A 53 35.91 5.99 12.57
CA GLU A 53 35.23 7.29 12.66
C GLU A 53 33.88 7.17 13.40
N PRO A 54 33.37 8.26 14.01
CA PRO A 54 32.02 8.29 14.57
C PRO A 54 30.96 8.06 13.51
N LEU A 55 29.85 7.42 13.89
CA LEU A 55 28.70 7.14 13.02
C LEU A 55 27.45 7.97 13.39
N PHE A 56 27.44 8.51 14.60
CA PHE A 56 26.38 9.36 15.11
C PHE A 56 26.88 10.78 15.39
N SER A 57 25.96 11.75 15.32
CA SER A 57 26.27 13.15 15.69
C SER A 57 26.25 13.31 17.20
N ASP A 58 27.20 14.13 17.74
CA ASP A 58 27.30 14.43 19.18
C ASP A 58 26.19 15.37 19.69
N LYS A 59 25.26 15.81 18.80
CA LYS A 59 24.25 16.82 19.11
C LYS A 59 22.92 16.19 19.45
N GLY A 60 22.59 16.08 20.73
CA GLY A 60 21.24 15.83 21.21
C GLY A 60 21.01 14.51 21.95
N ARG A 61 19.81 14.37 22.56
CA ARG A 61 19.34 13.16 23.24
C ARG A 61 19.00 12.01 22.30
N ASP A 62 18.74 12.33 21.04
CA ASP A 62 18.38 11.37 20.00
C ASP A 62 19.61 11.03 19.16
N ALA A 63 19.73 9.75 18.81
CA ALA A 63 20.87 9.25 18.06
C ALA A 63 20.69 9.59 16.56
N GLU A 64 21.13 10.78 16.15
CA GLU A 64 21.13 11.17 14.74
C GLU A 64 22.36 10.63 14.01
N LEU A 65 22.15 9.99 12.86
CA LEU A 65 23.24 9.54 12.01
C LEU A 65 23.97 10.70 11.35
N ASN A 66 25.30 10.69 11.42
CA ASN A 66 26.12 11.55 10.58
C ASN A 66 26.18 11.03 9.11
N PRO A 67 26.85 11.71 8.16
CA PRO A 67 26.96 11.25 6.78
C PRO A 67 27.57 9.85 6.60
N ALA A 68 28.57 9.49 7.42
CA ALA A 68 29.18 8.16 7.40
C ALA A 68 28.20 7.10 7.92
N GLY A 69 27.49 7.41 9.03
CA GLY A 69 26.45 6.55 9.59
C GLY A 69 25.31 6.30 8.60
N ARG A 70 24.87 7.32 7.85
CA ARG A 70 23.83 7.14 6.83
C ARG A 70 24.25 6.16 5.73
N ARG A 71 25.47 6.32 5.17
CA ARG A 71 26.01 5.40 4.17
C ARG A 71 26.13 3.97 4.70
N LEU A 72 26.60 3.82 5.94
CA LEU A 72 26.68 2.50 6.57
C LEU A 72 25.29 1.90 6.83
N ALA A 73 24.31 2.71 7.27
CA ALA A 73 22.94 2.24 7.52
C ALA A 73 22.27 1.67 6.24
N GLU A 74 22.45 2.34 5.10
CA GLU A 74 21.96 1.85 3.82
C GLU A 74 22.58 0.49 3.46
N ALA A 75 23.91 0.38 3.58
CA ALA A 75 24.63 -0.86 3.29
C ALA A 75 24.25 -2.00 4.24
N VAL A 76 24.15 -1.72 5.54
CA VAL A 76 23.78 -2.69 6.58
C VAL A 76 22.35 -3.19 6.39
N THR A 77 21.41 -2.28 6.16
CA THR A 77 20.00 -2.65 5.91
C THR A 77 19.87 -3.56 4.69
N ALA A 78 20.55 -3.23 3.59
CA ALA A 78 20.58 -4.05 2.39
C ALA A 78 21.24 -5.43 2.64
N GLY A 79 22.36 -5.49 3.35
CA GLY A 79 23.07 -6.73 3.66
C GLY A 79 22.27 -7.65 4.58
N LEU A 80 21.68 -7.13 5.65
CA LEU A 80 20.82 -7.91 6.55
C LEU A 80 19.55 -8.41 5.84
N ALA A 81 18.99 -7.62 4.94
CA ALA A 81 17.90 -8.08 4.08
C ALA A 81 18.31 -9.27 3.21
N GLN A 82 19.49 -9.23 2.57
CA GLN A 82 20.01 -10.34 1.76
C GLN A 82 20.22 -11.61 2.59
N ILE A 83 20.78 -11.48 3.79
CA ILE A 83 20.97 -12.64 4.69
C ILE A 83 19.63 -13.24 5.06
N ARG A 84 18.66 -12.43 5.48
CA ARG A 84 17.30 -12.87 5.80
C ARG A 84 16.65 -13.58 4.60
N ASP A 85 16.75 -13.01 3.41
CA ASP A 85 16.19 -13.59 2.19
C ASP A 85 16.84 -14.94 1.84
N GLY A 86 18.14 -15.08 2.09
CA GLY A 86 18.85 -16.35 1.94
C GLY A 86 18.32 -17.41 2.91
N LEU A 87 18.10 -17.03 4.16
CA LEU A 87 17.53 -17.92 5.18
C LEU A 87 16.06 -18.28 4.87
N GLU A 88 15.27 -17.32 4.44
CA GLU A 88 13.87 -17.52 4.03
C GLU A 88 13.77 -18.44 2.79
N ALA A 89 14.72 -18.35 1.86
CA ALA A 89 14.76 -19.23 0.69
C ALA A 89 14.98 -20.70 1.05
N LEU A 90 15.51 -21.00 2.23
CA LEU A 90 15.72 -22.35 2.75
C LEU A 90 14.51 -22.87 3.55
N ARG A 91 13.59 -21.98 3.93
CA ARG A 91 12.33 -22.38 4.58
C ARG A 91 11.35 -22.96 3.54
N PRO A 92 10.54 -23.96 3.92
CA PRO A 92 9.48 -24.44 3.04
C PRO A 92 8.55 -23.28 2.66
N PRO A 93 8.07 -23.20 1.40
CA PRO A 93 7.32 -22.04 0.88
C PRO A 93 5.99 -21.70 1.60
N GLN A 94 5.57 -22.45 2.61
CA GLN A 94 4.21 -22.45 3.14
C GLN A 94 4.07 -22.08 4.62
N SER A 95 5.12 -21.58 5.31
CA SER A 95 5.05 -21.45 6.77
C SER A 95 4.51 -20.12 7.30
N GLU A 96 4.49 -19.05 6.54
CA GLU A 96 4.00 -17.74 7.00
C GLU A 96 3.06 -17.07 5.98
N PRO A 97 1.93 -16.49 6.45
CA PRO A 97 1.03 -15.73 5.57
C PRO A 97 1.73 -14.54 4.91
N LEU A 98 1.37 -14.24 3.67
CA LEU A 98 1.76 -12.99 3.04
C LEU A 98 0.99 -11.82 3.66
N ASN A 99 1.68 -10.95 4.38
CA ASN A 99 1.10 -9.73 4.91
C ASN A 99 1.03 -8.67 3.80
N ILE A 100 -0.16 -8.38 3.31
CA ILE A 100 -0.40 -7.43 2.21
C ILE A 100 -1.14 -6.21 2.73
N LEU A 101 -0.55 -5.04 2.52
CA LEU A 101 -1.20 -3.76 2.76
C LEU A 101 -2.04 -3.38 1.53
N ALA A 102 -3.24 -2.85 1.75
CA ALA A 102 -4.10 -2.40 0.65
C ALA A 102 -4.96 -1.21 1.07
N PRO A 103 -5.32 -0.31 0.13
CA PRO A 103 -6.30 0.73 0.41
C PRO A 103 -7.59 0.12 0.96
N ALA A 104 -8.12 0.67 2.06
CA ALA A 104 -9.23 0.06 2.81
C ALA A 104 -10.44 -0.29 1.92
N THR A 105 -10.87 0.63 1.04
CA THR A 105 -12.01 0.38 0.15
C THR A 105 -11.69 -0.73 -0.88
N PHE A 106 -10.48 -0.76 -1.43
CA PHE A 106 -10.05 -1.81 -2.34
C PHE A 106 -10.05 -3.18 -1.64
N ALA A 107 -9.49 -3.25 -0.44
CA ALA A 107 -9.50 -4.46 0.37
C ALA A 107 -10.93 -4.95 0.62
N MET A 108 -11.81 -4.09 1.13
CA MET A 108 -13.17 -4.45 1.55
C MET A 108 -14.10 -4.77 0.38
N LYS A 109 -14.07 -3.96 -0.68
CA LYS A 109 -15.05 -4.05 -1.78
C LYS A 109 -14.62 -5.03 -2.87
N TRP A 110 -13.33 -5.18 -3.09
CA TRP A 110 -12.85 -5.95 -4.22
C TRP A 110 -12.05 -7.20 -3.83
N LEU A 111 -11.06 -7.05 -2.94
CA LEU A 111 -10.10 -8.11 -2.67
C LEU A 111 -10.68 -9.21 -1.75
N VAL A 112 -11.22 -8.84 -0.59
CA VAL A 112 -11.77 -9.79 0.40
C VAL A 112 -12.85 -10.68 -0.21
N PRO A 113 -13.84 -10.18 -0.98
CA PRO A 113 -14.86 -11.04 -1.58
C PRO A 113 -14.33 -12.08 -2.59
N ARG A 114 -13.05 -11.95 -3.03
CA ARG A 114 -12.41 -12.81 -4.04
C ARG A 114 -11.32 -13.70 -3.48
N LEU A 115 -10.85 -13.47 -2.26
CA LEU A 115 -9.73 -14.22 -1.67
C LEU A 115 -9.94 -15.74 -1.66
N TYR A 116 -11.17 -16.22 -1.51
CA TYR A 116 -11.45 -17.65 -1.57
C TYR A 116 -11.02 -18.30 -2.90
N ARG A 117 -10.98 -17.52 -3.98
CA ARG A 117 -10.53 -18.02 -5.31
C ARG A 117 -9.00 -18.16 -5.38
N LEU A 118 -8.26 -17.43 -4.54
CA LEU A 118 -6.82 -17.53 -4.51
C LEU A 118 -6.37 -18.93 -4.10
N GLU A 119 -7.06 -19.58 -3.18
CA GLU A 119 -6.74 -20.93 -2.73
C GLU A 119 -6.84 -21.98 -3.84
N HIS A 120 -7.75 -21.78 -4.81
CA HIS A 120 -7.87 -22.66 -5.99
C HIS A 120 -6.69 -22.49 -6.97
N VAL A 121 -6.09 -21.30 -7.03
CA VAL A 121 -4.99 -20.99 -7.96
C VAL A 121 -3.62 -21.22 -7.32
N ALA A 122 -3.51 -20.97 -6.04
CA ALA A 122 -2.29 -21.13 -5.25
C ALA A 122 -2.60 -21.83 -3.92
N PRO A 123 -2.82 -23.17 -3.95
CA PRO A 123 -3.12 -23.94 -2.74
C PRO A 123 -2.04 -23.76 -1.68
N GLY A 124 -2.48 -23.44 -0.46
CA GLY A 124 -1.57 -23.22 0.68
C GLY A 124 -0.97 -21.83 0.78
N LEU A 125 -1.20 -20.91 -0.18
CA LEU A 125 -0.81 -19.53 -0.06
C LEU A 125 -1.79 -18.79 0.86
N GLN A 126 -1.35 -18.51 2.07
CA GLN A 126 -2.12 -17.71 3.01
C GLN A 126 -1.81 -16.22 2.84
N VAL A 127 -2.84 -15.38 2.84
CA VAL A 127 -2.72 -13.92 2.75
C VAL A 127 -3.43 -13.27 3.92
N THR A 128 -2.68 -12.47 4.67
CA THR A 128 -3.22 -11.58 5.70
C THR A 128 -3.32 -10.17 5.12
N LEU A 129 -4.54 -9.61 5.11
CA LEU A 129 -4.78 -8.26 4.62
C LEU A 129 -4.78 -7.26 5.77
N ARG A 130 -4.02 -6.19 5.62
CA ARG A 130 -4.07 -5.03 6.50
C ARG A 130 -4.52 -3.81 5.71
N PRO A 131 -5.71 -3.28 5.98
CA PRO A 131 -6.16 -2.04 5.36
C PRO A 131 -5.26 -0.87 5.74
N THR A 132 -4.96 0.00 4.78
CA THR A 132 -4.21 1.25 4.98
C THR A 132 -5.00 2.44 4.47
N ASN A 133 -4.74 3.61 5.06
CA ASN A 133 -5.27 4.89 4.60
C ASN A 133 -4.16 5.70 3.92
N THR A 134 -4.56 6.70 3.14
CA THR A 134 -3.64 7.70 2.61
C THR A 134 -3.08 8.52 3.78
N GLY A 135 -1.76 8.59 3.91
CA GLY A 135 -1.09 9.25 5.02
C GLY A 135 -0.44 8.30 6.02
N ASP A 136 -0.80 7.00 6.00
CA ASP A 136 -0.06 6.01 6.77
C ASP A 136 1.36 5.91 6.21
N ASP A 137 2.37 5.93 7.11
CA ASP A 137 3.75 5.59 6.75
C ASP A 137 3.85 4.07 6.56
N TRP A 138 3.29 3.62 5.46
CA TRP A 138 3.12 2.20 5.18
C TRP A 138 4.44 1.44 5.09
N VAL A 139 5.55 2.13 4.74
CA VAL A 139 6.88 1.52 4.64
C VAL A 139 7.38 1.02 6.00
N LYS A 140 6.99 1.70 7.07
CA LYS A 140 7.34 1.30 8.46
C LYS A 140 6.46 0.19 9.02
N LEU A 141 5.34 -0.12 8.36
CA LEU A 141 4.47 -1.20 8.80
C LEU A 141 5.05 -2.56 8.38
N PRO A 142 4.98 -3.61 9.22
CA PRO A 142 5.38 -4.96 8.81
C PRO A 142 4.53 -5.44 7.64
N HIS A 143 5.16 -5.72 6.49
CA HIS A 143 4.47 -6.21 5.30
C HIS A 143 5.41 -6.94 4.34
N HIS A 144 4.84 -7.76 3.47
CA HIS A 144 5.52 -8.42 2.36
C HIS A 144 5.24 -7.73 1.02
N GLY A 145 4.15 -6.95 0.93
CA GLY A 145 3.80 -6.14 -0.22
C GLY A 145 2.67 -5.17 0.10
N ALA A 146 2.55 -4.14 -0.72
CA ALA A 146 1.52 -3.11 -0.59
C ALA A 146 0.87 -2.81 -1.94
N ILE A 147 -0.44 -2.85 -2.00
CA ILE A 147 -1.21 -2.36 -3.16
C ILE A 147 -1.31 -0.85 -3.02
N ARG A 148 -0.76 -0.13 -3.99
CA ARG A 148 -0.63 1.34 -3.95
C ARG A 148 -1.20 1.99 -5.20
N ARG A 149 -1.65 3.24 -5.04
CA ARG A 149 -2.20 4.08 -6.10
C ARG A 149 -1.51 5.44 -6.22
N ASP A 150 -0.47 5.69 -5.44
CA ASP A 150 0.26 6.96 -5.39
C ASP A 150 1.53 6.99 -6.27
N GLY A 151 1.90 5.86 -6.85
CA GLY A 151 3.10 5.73 -7.68
C GLY A 151 4.41 5.76 -6.90
N PHE A 152 4.37 5.88 -5.57
CA PHE A 152 5.57 5.91 -4.74
C PHE A 152 6.17 4.51 -4.60
N VAL A 153 7.46 4.38 -4.93
CA VAL A 153 8.26 3.16 -4.80
C VAL A 153 9.48 3.46 -3.95
N PRO A 154 9.55 2.92 -2.72
CA PRO A 154 10.71 3.12 -1.85
C PRO A 154 12.00 2.54 -2.43
N ALA A 155 13.16 3.03 -1.98
CA ALA A 155 14.44 2.39 -2.28
C ALA A 155 14.45 0.94 -1.82
N GLY A 156 14.98 0.02 -2.64
CA GLY A 156 14.97 -1.42 -2.36
C GLY A 156 13.64 -2.13 -2.62
N TYR A 157 12.64 -1.43 -3.15
CA TYR A 157 11.36 -2.01 -3.58
C TYR A 157 11.25 -2.01 -5.11
N GLU A 158 10.37 -2.87 -5.61
CA GLU A 158 9.93 -2.85 -7.00
C GLU A 158 8.41 -2.72 -7.08
N SER A 159 7.94 -2.19 -8.20
CA SER A 159 6.53 -1.96 -8.46
C SER A 159 6.09 -2.80 -9.66
N GLN A 160 5.01 -3.55 -9.47
CA GLN A 160 4.37 -4.33 -10.53
C GLN A 160 3.00 -3.76 -10.83
N PRO A 161 2.77 -3.22 -12.04
CA PRO A 161 1.50 -2.62 -12.41
C PRO A 161 0.38 -3.68 -12.39
N LEU A 162 -0.76 -3.29 -11.83
CA LEU A 162 -1.97 -4.09 -11.80
C LEU A 162 -3.01 -3.56 -12.79
N MET A 163 -3.34 -2.27 -12.70
CA MET A 163 -4.32 -1.60 -13.54
C MET A 163 -4.20 -0.08 -13.47
N ARG A 164 -4.92 0.61 -14.35
CA ARG A 164 -5.28 2.02 -14.18
C ARG A 164 -6.76 2.11 -13.83
N GLU A 165 -7.11 2.88 -12.81
CA GLU A 165 -8.50 3.09 -12.44
C GLU A 165 -9.24 3.82 -13.57
N LYS A 166 -10.52 3.48 -13.74
CA LYS A 166 -11.52 4.22 -14.51
C LYS A 166 -12.54 4.75 -13.52
N LEU A 167 -12.76 6.05 -13.56
CA LEU A 167 -13.61 6.74 -12.60
C LEU A 167 -14.92 7.17 -13.26
N THR A 168 -16.02 6.75 -12.66
CA THR A 168 -17.38 7.12 -13.04
C THR A 168 -18.11 7.71 -11.83
N ALA A 169 -19.14 8.50 -12.04
CA ALA A 169 -20.00 8.98 -10.98
C ALA A 169 -21.16 8.02 -10.72
N PHE A 170 -21.38 7.74 -9.44
CA PHE A 170 -22.44 6.87 -8.96
C PHE A 170 -23.32 7.57 -7.96
N ILE A 171 -24.62 7.22 -7.95
CA ILE A 171 -25.58 7.59 -6.94
C ILE A 171 -26.33 6.35 -6.44
N ALA A 172 -26.91 6.41 -5.25
CA ALA A 172 -27.80 5.34 -4.80
C ALA A 172 -29.03 5.21 -5.72
N ARG A 173 -29.48 3.99 -5.98
CA ARG A 173 -30.69 3.72 -6.75
C ARG A 173 -31.91 4.45 -6.17
N SER A 174 -31.97 4.59 -4.85
CA SER A 174 -33.08 5.24 -4.13
C SER A 174 -33.26 6.72 -4.42
N ILE A 175 -32.23 7.41 -4.91
CA ILE A 175 -32.30 8.85 -5.25
C ILE A 175 -32.33 9.09 -6.77
N LEU A 176 -32.30 8.04 -7.57
CA LEU A 176 -32.42 8.15 -9.02
C LEU A 176 -33.83 8.62 -9.40
N ARG A 177 -33.90 9.66 -10.24
CA ARG A 177 -35.14 10.18 -10.83
C ARG A 177 -34.92 10.47 -12.31
N GLU A 178 -35.99 10.51 -13.08
CA GLU A 178 -35.94 10.88 -14.48
C GLU A 178 -35.41 12.31 -14.66
N GLY A 179 -34.52 12.51 -15.65
CA GLY A 179 -33.93 13.80 -15.94
C GLY A 179 -32.96 14.34 -14.88
N ILE A 180 -32.51 13.51 -13.94
CA ILE A 180 -31.54 13.95 -12.91
C ILE A 180 -30.26 14.46 -13.57
N ALA A 181 -29.86 15.68 -13.21
CA ALA A 181 -28.58 16.24 -13.61
C ALA A 181 -27.56 16.12 -12.47
N PRO A 182 -26.24 16.03 -12.78
CA PRO A 182 -25.22 15.94 -11.72
C PRO A 182 -25.27 17.13 -10.76
N GLU A 183 -25.67 18.32 -11.22
CA GLU A 183 -25.80 19.54 -10.44
C GLU A 183 -26.90 19.46 -9.36
N ASP A 184 -27.87 18.59 -9.55
CA ASP A 184 -29.01 18.41 -8.64
C ASP A 184 -28.65 17.60 -7.38
N VAL A 185 -27.49 16.94 -7.40
CA VAL A 185 -27.10 15.95 -6.38
C VAL A 185 -25.97 16.50 -5.50
N PRO A 186 -26.08 16.42 -4.17
CA PRO A 186 -24.96 16.73 -3.29
C PRO A 186 -23.73 15.86 -3.63
N LEU A 187 -22.53 16.38 -3.38
CA LEU A 187 -21.29 15.70 -3.70
C LEU A 187 -20.69 15.05 -2.43
N CYS A 188 -20.40 13.76 -2.49
CA CYS A 188 -19.64 13.04 -1.47
C CYS A 188 -18.14 13.08 -1.82
N GLU A 189 -17.36 13.88 -1.12
CA GLU A 189 -15.93 14.11 -1.35
C GLU A 189 -15.07 13.37 -0.31
N SER A 190 -13.98 12.77 -0.75
CA SER A 190 -13.06 12.07 0.14
C SER A 190 -11.69 12.73 0.22
N GLY A 191 -11.17 12.90 1.44
CA GLY A 191 -9.82 13.41 1.67
C GLY A 191 -8.70 12.49 1.18
N THR A 192 -8.96 11.18 1.06
CA THR A 192 -7.97 10.20 0.57
C THR A 192 -7.98 10.00 -0.95
N ARG A 193 -8.88 10.69 -1.68
CA ARG A 193 -8.97 10.64 -3.15
C ARG A 193 -9.07 12.04 -3.73
N GLN A 194 -8.13 12.88 -3.34
CA GLN A 194 -8.08 14.27 -3.79
C GLN A 194 -7.98 14.37 -5.32
N GLY A 195 -8.78 15.26 -5.91
CA GLY A 195 -8.81 15.53 -7.34
C GLY A 195 -9.60 14.53 -8.20
N ASP A 196 -10.01 13.36 -7.67
CA ASP A 196 -10.81 12.41 -8.45
C ASP A 196 -12.18 13.02 -8.83
N LEU A 197 -12.88 13.61 -7.84
CA LEU A 197 -14.14 14.30 -8.05
C LEU A 197 -14.00 15.50 -8.99
N ASP A 198 -12.96 16.30 -8.79
CA ASP A 198 -12.75 17.52 -9.59
C ASP A 198 -12.46 17.22 -11.07
N ARG A 199 -11.71 16.15 -11.35
CA ARG A 199 -11.47 15.69 -12.73
C ARG A 199 -12.76 15.26 -13.40
N TRP A 200 -13.61 14.53 -12.68
CA TRP A 200 -14.88 14.08 -13.22
C TRP A 200 -15.84 15.28 -13.47
N LEU A 201 -15.95 16.20 -12.52
CA LEU A 201 -16.76 17.41 -12.68
C LEU A 201 -16.31 18.26 -13.87
N ALA A 202 -15.00 18.39 -14.06
CA ALA A 202 -14.45 19.11 -15.23
C ALA A 202 -14.81 18.41 -16.55
N ALA A 203 -14.73 17.08 -16.62
CA ALA A 203 -15.14 16.30 -17.80
C ALA A 203 -16.65 16.38 -18.05
N ALA A 204 -17.45 16.49 -16.99
CA ALA A 204 -18.89 16.69 -17.06
C ALA A 204 -19.30 18.13 -17.47
N GLY A 205 -18.34 19.06 -17.61
CA GLY A 205 -18.61 20.47 -17.89
C GLY A 205 -19.23 21.26 -16.74
N ILE A 206 -19.21 20.69 -15.53
CA ILE A 206 -19.86 21.26 -14.35
C ILE A 206 -18.93 22.27 -13.69
N ARG A 207 -19.34 23.52 -13.66
CA ARG A 207 -18.66 24.58 -12.91
C ARG A 207 -19.07 24.53 -11.43
N ARG A 208 -18.10 24.65 -10.53
CA ARG A 208 -18.19 24.45 -9.06
C ARG A 208 -19.09 25.45 -8.30
N VAL A 209 -20.19 25.94 -8.83
CA VAL A 209 -20.98 27.00 -8.18
C VAL A 209 -22.21 26.37 -7.52
N GLY A 210 -22.23 26.41 -6.17
CA GLY A 210 -23.46 26.22 -5.39
C GLY A 210 -23.80 24.81 -4.92
N GLN A 211 -23.11 23.75 -5.40
CA GLN A 211 -23.41 22.38 -4.95
C GLN A 211 -23.01 22.11 -3.50
N LYS A 212 -23.90 21.47 -2.75
CA LYS A 212 -23.62 21.02 -1.39
C LYS A 212 -22.55 19.92 -1.42
N ARG A 213 -21.39 20.17 -0.78
CA ARG A 213 -20.32 19.20 -0.62
C ARG A 213 -20.32 18.62 0.79
N ARG A 214 -20.33 17.31 0.88
CA ARG A 214 -20.12 16.56 2.12
C ARG A 214 -18.73 15.96 2.09
N ARG A 215 -17.85 16.41 2.99
CA ARG A 215 -16.45 15.97 3.06
C ARG A 215 -16.26 14.89 4.11
N PHE A 216 -15.61 13.82 3.72
CA PHE A 216 -15.29 12.69 4.56
C PHE A 216 -13.77 12.48 4.59
N ALA A 217 -13.21 12.12 5.73
CA ALA A 217 -11.77 11.86 5.85
C ALA A 217 -11.32 10.73 4.93
N HIS A 218 -12.11 9.65 4.84
CA HIS A 218 -11.75 8.43 4.13
C HIS A 218 -12.75 8.06 3.03
N PHE A 219 -12.25 7.43 1.97
CA PHE A 219 -13.06 7.09 0.82
C PHE A 219 -14.15 6.06 1.13
N TYR A 220 -13.88 5.07 1.99
CA TYR A 220 -14.90 4.09 2.38
C TYR A 220 -16.10 4.74 3.09
N ILE A 221 -15.89 5.84 3.82
CA ILE A 221 -16.98 6.59 4.48
C ILE A 221 -17.78 7.37 3.43
N ALA A 222 -17.10 8.10 2.53
CA ALA A 222 -17.75 8.81 1.43
C ALA A 222 -18.58 7.85 0.55
N TYR A 223 -18.03 6.67 0.29
CA TYR A 223 -18.70 5.62 -0.48
C TYR A 223 -19.95 5.08 0.24
N ALA A 224 -19.85 4.84 1.55
CA ALA A 224 -20.99 4.42 2.35
C ALA A 224 -22.10 5.49 2.41
N ALA A 225 -21.73 6.77 2.50
CA ALA A 225 -22.68 7.89 2.45
C ALA A 225 -23.42 7.94 1.10
N ALA A 226 -22.70 7.75 -0.01
CA ALA A 226 -23.33 7.68 -1.33
C ALA A 226 -24.28 6.49 -1.46
N LEU A 227 -23.94 5.31 -0.94
CA LEU A 227 -24.83 4.15 -0.86
C LEU A 227 -26.11 4.43 -0.04
N ALA A 228 -26.01 5.26 0.99
CA ALA A 228 -27.15 5.69 1.81
C ALA A 228 -28.01 6.80 1.16
N GLY A 229 -27.68 7.22 -0.07
CA GLY A 229 -28.43 8.25 -0.79
C GLY A 229 -28.03 9.68 -0.45
N GLU A 230 -26.90 9.90 0.25
CA GLU A 230 -26.44 11.21 0.72
C GLU A 230 -25.86 12.09 -0.41
N GLY A 231 -25.62 11.51 -1.60
CA GLY A 231 -25.10 12.25 -2.75
C GLY A 231 -24.40 11.39 -3.80
N LEU A 232 -23.76 12.08 -4.74
CA LEU A 232 -22.94 11.53 -5.81
C LEU A 232 -21.54 11.24 -5.31
N ILE A 233 -21.00 10.07 -5.65
CA ILE A 233 -19.60 9.68 -5.43
C ILE A 233 -18.91 9.39 -6.76
N VAL A 234 -17.72 9.92 -6.97
CA VAL A 234 -16.84 9.49 -8.07
C VAL A 234 -15.97 8.35 -7.55
N ALA A 235 -16.08 7.19 -8.19
CA ALA A 235 -15.43 5.97 -7.75
C ALA A 235 -14.86 5.18 -8.93
N PRO A 236 -13.84 4.32 -8.70
CA PRO A 236 -13.43 3.33 -9.67
C PRO A 236 -14.57 2.35 -9.97
N ASP A 237 -14.81 2.10 -11.24
CA ASP A 237 -15.84 1.16 -11.72
C ASP A 237 -15.66 -0.22 -11.08
N LEU A 238 -14.41 -0.67 -10.98
CA LEU A 238 -14.05 -1.94 -10.34
C LEU A 238 -14.58 -2.06 -8.90
N LEU A 239 -14.54 -0.97 -8.13
CA LEU A 239 -15.00 -0.97 -6.73
C LEU A 239 -16.52 -0.86 -6.62
N ALA A 240 -17.16 -0.22 -7.59
CA ALA A 240 -18.60 -0.05 -7.64
C ALA A 240 -19.34 -1.26 -8.27
N ALA A 241 -18.65 -2.10 -9.03
CA ALA A 241 -19.25 -3.16 -9.84
C ALA A 241 -20.22 -4.06 -9.08
N ALA A 242 -19.89 -4.48 -7.87
CA ALA A 242 -20.76 -5.34 -7.05
C ALA A 242 -22.02 -4.59 -6.56
N ASP A 243 -21.91 -3.30 -6.26
CA ASP A 243 -23.05 -2.49 -5.83
C ASP A 243 -23.95 -2.13 -7.01
N VAL A 244 -23.39 -1.94 -8.20
CA VAL A 244 -24.14 -1.75 -9.44
C VAL A 244 -24.88 -3.04 -9.83
N ALA A 245 -24.20 -4.19 -9.78
CA ALA A 245 -24.82 -5.48 -10.06
C ALA A 245 -25.96 -5.84 -9.09
N ALA A 246 -25.86 -5.36 -7.83
CA ALA A 246 -26.89 -5.50 -6.81
C ALA A 246 -27.93 -4.35 -6.83
N GLU A 247 -27.92 -3.51 -7.85
CA GLU A 247 -28.81 -2.36 -8.02
C GLU A 247 -28.84 -1.37 -6.83
N ARG A 248 -27.79 -1.37 -6.00
CA ARG A 248 -27.64 -0.40 -4.91
C ARG A 248 -27.13 0.95 -5.41
N LEU A 249 -26.20 0.90 -6.39
CA LEU A 249 -25.70 2.07 -7.09
C LEU A 249 -26.10 2.02 -8.56
N VAL A 250 -26.22 3.20 -9.13
CA VAL A 250 -26.40 3.41 -10.57
C VAL A 250 -25.43 4.46 -11.06
N ALA A 251 -25.04 4.39 -12.32
CA ALA A 251 -24.25 5.40 -13.01
C ALA A 251 -25.16 6.15 -14.01
N PRO A 252 -25.80 7.27 -13.61
CA PRO A 252 -26.73 7.97 -14.51
C PRO A 252 -26.05 8.60 -15.71
N TRP A 253 -24.74 8.84 -15.62
CA TRP A 253 -23.91 9.48 -16.65
C TRP A 253 -22.75 8.58 -17.07
N PRO A 254 -23.00 7.37 -17.61
CA PRO A 254 -21.97 6.37 -17.90
C PRO A 254 -21.02 6.79 -19.03
N HIS A 255 -21.41 7.76 -19.86
CA HIS A 255 -20.60 8.34 -20.92
C HIS A 255 -19.49 9.29 -20.40
N ILE A 256 -19.58 9.71 -19.15
CA ILE A 256 -18.56 10.57 -18.51
C ILE A 256 -17.64 9.68 -17.66
N GLU A 257 -16.57 9.22 -18.27
CA GLU A 257 -15.52 8.41 -17.66
C GLU A 257 -14.20 9.18 -17.68
N VAL A 258 -13.46 9.19 -16.59
CA VAL A 258 -12.14 9.81 -16.54
C VAL A 258 -11.08 8.82 -16.01
N PRO A 259 -9.82 8.93 -16.47
CA PRO A 259 -8.75 8.09 -15.96
C PRO A 259 -8.45 8.43 -14.50
N GLY A 260 -8.37 7.40 -13.68
CA GLY A 260 -7.93 7.49 -12.30
C GLY A 260 -6.44 7.21 -12.12
N ALA A 261 -6.04 6.91 -10.88
CA ALA A 261 -4.66 6.61 -10.56
C ALA A 261 -4.20 5.24 -11.13
N PRO A 262 -2.91 5.07 -11.43
CA PRO A 262 -2.34 3.75 -11.62
C PRO A 262 -2.34 3.00 -10.29
N VAL A 263 -2.68 1.71 -10.32
CA VAL A 263 -2.63 0.81 -9.16
C VAL A 263 -1.55 -0.21 -9.41
N ALA A 264 -0.69 -0.42 -8.42
CA ALA A 264 0.42 -1.35 -8.51
C ALA A 264 0.58 -2.13 -7.19
N LEU A 265 1.18 -3.31 -7.28
CA LEU A 265 1.70 -4.06 -6.14
C LEU A 265 3.18 -3.70 -5.98
N VAL A 266 3.53 -3.12 -4.83
CA VAL A 266 4.88 -2.69 -4.46
C VAL A 266 5.40 -3.61 -3.38
N PHE A 267 6.62 -4.16 -3.54
CA PHE A 267 7.19 -5.13 -2.60
C PHE A 267 8.72 -5.09 -2.66
N PRO A 268 9.45 -5.60 -1.62
CA PRO A 268 10.91 -5.65 -1.62
C PRO A 268 11.48 -6.36 -2.84
N SER A 269 12.46 -5.74 -3.52
CA SER A 269 13.03 -6.19 -4.81
C SER A 269 14.02 -7.36 -4.67
N THR A 270 13.74 -8.32 -3.78
CA THR A 270 14.60 -9.47 -3.55
C THR A 270 14.15 -10.69 -4.37
N PRO A 271 15.07 -11.57 -4.81
CA PRO A 271 14.69 -12.78 -5.54
C PRO A 271 13.74 -13.69 -4.77
N ALA A 272 13.88 -13.77 -3.43
CA ALA A 272 13.00 -14.56 -2.58
C ALA A 272 11.58 -13.99 -2.57
N MET A 273 11.45 -12.68 -2.39
CA MET A 273 10.13 -12.02 -2.37
C MET A 273 9.45 -12.07 -3.74
N ARG A 274 10.18 -11.90 -4.84
CA ARG A 274 9.63 -12.07 -6.19
C ARG A 274 9.00 -13.44 -6.39
N ARG A 275 9.69 -14.52 -5.98
CA ARG A 275 9.15 -15.89 -6.06
C ARG A 275 7.92 -16.07 -5.17
N ARG A 276 7.97 -15.56 -3.93
CA ARG A 276 6.90 -15.71 -2.95
C ARG A 276 5.63 -14.96 -3.34
N ILE A 277 5.76 -13.77 -3.95
CA ILE A 277 4.63 -12.91 -4.32
C ILE A 277 4.06 -13.21 -5.72
N ALA A 278 4.81 -13.92 -6.57
CA ALA A 278 4.43 -14.19 -7.96
C ALA A 278 3.04 -14.86 -8.11
N PRO A 279 2.65 -15.86 -7.28
CA PRO A 279 1.31 -16.45 -7.39
C PRO A 279 0.21 -15.45 -7.07
N LEU A 280 0.38 -14.60 -6.04
CA LEU A 280 -0.57 -13.55 -5.70
C LEU A 280 -0.67 -12.51 -6.82
N LEU A 281 0.45 -12.07 -7.38
CA LEU A 281 0.50 -11.11 -8.48
C LEU A 281 -0.23 -11.65 -9.73
N GLY A 282 0.03 -12.89 -10.10
CA GLY A 282 -0.63 -13.57 -11.21
C GLY A 282 -2.14 -13.65 -11.02
N TRP A 283 -2.57 -14.04 -9.81
CA TRP A 283 -3.99 -14.09 -9.46
C TRP A 283 -4.66 -12.71 -9.49
N LEU A 284 -4.03 -11.69 -8.90
CA LEU A 284 -4.55 -10.32 -8.92
C LEU A 284 -4.79 -9.83 -10.35
N ARG A 285 -3.83 -10.04 -11.25
CA ARG A 285 -3.94 -9.65 -12.67
C ARG A 285 -5.07 -10.41 -13.38
N SER A 286 -5.20 -11.70 -13.10
CA SER A 286 -6.28 -12.53 -13.68
C SER A 286 -7.65 -12.07 -13.21
N GLU A 287 -7.84 -11.81 -11.91
CA GLU A 287 -9.13 -11.34 -11.38
C GLU A 287 -9.49 -9.93 -11.90
N ILE A 288 -8.52 -9.01 -11.96
CA ILE A 288 -8.73 -7.67 -12.53
C ILE A 288 -9.11 -7.76 -14.01
N GLY A 289 -8.43 -8.63 -14.78
CA GLY A 289 -8.74 -8.85 -16.18
C GLY A 289 -10.15 -9.39 -16.42
N ARG A 290 -10.62 -10.30 -15.56
CA ARG A 290 -11.99 -10.83 -15.62
C ARG A 290 -13.06 -9.76 -15.40
N ASP A 291 -12.84 -8.91 -14.40
CA ASP A 291 -13.79 -7.82 -14.08
C ASP A 291 -13.78 -6.72 -15.15
N GLY A 292 -12.62 -6.40 -15.73
CA GLY A 292 -12.49 -5.44 -16.83
C GLY A 292 -13.25 -5.87 -18.10
N SER A 293 -13.33 -7.18 -18.36
CA SER A 293 -14.10 -7.73 -19.48
C SER A 293 -15.60 -7.82 -19.19
N ALA A 294 -16.00 -7.95 -17.93
CA ALA A 294 -17.40 -8.01 -17.49
C ALA A 294 -18.04 -6.61 -17.38
N GLY A 295 -17.29 -5.60 -16.94
CA GLY A 295 -17.77 -4.23 -16.79
C GLY A 295 -18.18 -3.57 -18.10
N GLY A 296 -17.51 -3.90 -19.21
CA GLY A 296 -17.89 -3.42 -20.56
C GLY A 296 -19.24 -3.95 -21.06
N ARG A 297 -19.79 -5.00 -20.46
CA ARG A 297 -21.11 -5.59 -20.84
C ARG A 297 -22.28 -5.13 -19.97
N ALA A 298 -22.03 -4.67 -18.75
CA ALA A 298 -23.09 -4.24 -17.84
C ALA A 298 -23.62 -2.83 -18.13
N VAL A 299 -22.78 -1.96 -18.72
CA VAL A 299 -23.14 -0.57 -19.05
C VAL A 299 -24.08 -0.48 -20.29
N LEU A 300 -24.19 -1.55 -21.09
CA LEU A 300 -24.97 -1.56 -22.34
C LEU A 300 -26.41 -2.12 -22.20
N ARG A 301 -26.92 -2.34 -20.98
CA ARG A 301 -28.27 -2.87 -20.76
C ARG A 301 -29.21 -1.92 -20.01
N THR A 302 -29.20 -0.65 -20.35
CA THR A 302 -30.29 0.27 -20.04
C THR A 302 -30.53 1.13 -21.29
N GLY A 303 -31.21 0.53 -22.26
CA GLY A 303 -31.90 1.21 -23.33
C GLY A 303 -33.39 1.21 -23.01
#